data_b67029c1d1723b01ad38f8da42ffe485
#
_entry.id   b67029c1d1723b01ad38f8da42ffe485
#
_cell.length_a   1.000
_cell.length_b   1.000
_cell.length_c   1.000
_cell.angle_alpha   90.00
_cell.angle_beta   90.00
_cell.angle_gamma   90.00
#
_symmetry.space_group_name_H-M   'P 1'
#
loop_
_entity.id
_entity.type
_entity.pdbx_description
1 polymer ?
#
loop_
_entity_poly.entity_id
_entity_poly.type
_entity_poly.pdbx_seq_one_letter_code
_entity_poly.pdbx_strand_id
1 'polypeptide(L)'
;MMPKPLADIAPNTFEFEVLPLVKPTGFREYDARWWFNGIGKEKAPELNLTGVQALGLGMATLFHELGVEPKVVTGHDFRSISQPIKNALILGLTQGGCEVMDVGLALSPMVYWSQFELDAPCCAMVTASHNENGWTGVKMGANKPLTFGPEEMGRLKEIVMGGAFVEREGGKHYRIEGIREKYIASVADGVKLSRPLRVIAACGNGTAGAFAPDALRAMGADVIEMDCNLDMTFPKYNPNPEDSEMLHAMAAAVREHGADVALGFDGDGDRCGVVDNTGEEIFADKIGLML
;
A
#
# COMPACT_ATOMS: atom_id res chain seq x y z
N MET A 1 -17.12 20.57 11.60
CA MET A 1 -17.19 19.28 12.35
C MET A 1 -17.56 18.17 11.38
N MET A 2 -16.76 17.09 11.32
CA MET A 2 -17.01 15.92 10.47
C MET A 2 -18.30 15.22 10.93
N PRO A 3 -19.26 14.95 10.02
CA PRO A 3 -20.45 14.17 10.38
C PRO A 3 -20.06 12.72 10.74
N LYS A 4 -20.90 12.10 11.57
CA LYS A 4 -20.76 10.66 11.87
C LYS A 4 -20.94 9.85 10.59
N PRO A 5 -20.03 8.89 10.25
CA PRO A 5 -20.17 8.05 9.09
C PRO A 5 -21.41 7.15 9.14
N LEU A 6 -22.01 6.97 7.97
CA LEU A 6 -23.10 6.04 7.73
C LEU A 6 -22.55 4.71 7.19
N ALA A 7 -23.18 3.62 7.58
CA ALA A 7 -22.80 2.28 7.13
C ALA A 7 -23.36 1.95 5.73
N ASP A 8 -24.37 2.71 5.30
CA ASP A 8 -25.04 2.53 4.00
C ASP A 8 -25.55 3.87 3.48
N ILE A 9 -25.23 4.20 2.23
CA ILE A 9 -25.73 5.36 1.49
C ILE A 9 -25.91 4.90 0.05
N ALA A 10 -27.06 5.19 -0.56
CA ALA A 10 -27.30 4.87 -1.96
C ALA A 10 -26.31 5.63 -2.86
N PRO A 11 -25.58 4.96 -3.77
CA PRO A 11 -24.69 5.63 -4.70
C PRO A 11 -25.45 6.54 -5.66
N ASN A 12 -24.76 7.53 -6.24
CA ASN A 12 -25.32 8.51 -7.18
C ASN A 12 -26.46 9.37 -6.57
N THR A 13 -26.39 9.66 -5.27
CA THR A 13 -27.30 10.56 -4.56
C THR A 13 -26.54 11.78 -4.03
N PHE A 14 -27.25 12.84 -3.67
CA PHE A 14 -26.66 13.99 -3.00
C PHE A 14 -26.01 13.62 -1.67
N GLU A 15 -26.65 12.74 -0.92
CA GLU A 15 -26.15 12.23 0.36
C GLU A 15 -24.83 11.50 0.19
N PHE A 16 -24.66 10.73 -0.89
CA PHE A 16 -23.42 10.02 -1.18
C PHE A 16 -22.22 10.96 -1.41
N GLU A 17 -22.49 12.16 -1.98
CA GLU A 17 -21.45 13.15 -2.24
C GLU A 17 -21.05 13.94 -0.98
N VAL A 18 -22.00 14.16 -0.06
CA VAL A 18 -21.78 15.08 1.07
C VAL A 18 -21.62 14.42 2.43
N LEU A 19 -22.10 13.18 2.59
CA LEU A 19 -21.99 12.43 3.85
C LEU A 19 -20.93 11.34 3.78
N PRO A 20 -20.23 11.07 4.90
CA PRO A 20 -19.23 10.02 4.93
C PRO A 20 -19.88 8.62 4.93
N LEU A 21 -19.54 7.82 3.93
CA LEU A 21 -19.85 6.39 3.87
C LEU A 21 -18.65 5.59 4.31
N VAL A 22 -18.81 4.76 5.35
CA VAL A 22 -17.80 3.79 5.81
C VAL A 22 -18.51 2.51 6.24
N LYS A 23 -18.37 1.42 5.48
CA LYS A 23 -18.88 0.12 5.92
C LYS A 23 -18.04 -0.45 7.06
N PRO A 24 -18.65 -0.86 8.19
CA PRO A 24 -17.92 -1.40 9.34
C PRO A 24 -17.14 -2.69 9.04
N THR A 25 -17.53 -3.43 8.00
CA THR A 25 -16.88 -4.67 7.57
C THR A 25 -15.52 -4.47 6.91
N GLY A 26 -15.18 -3.23 6.55
CA GLY A 26 -13.88 -2.92 5.98
C GLY A 26 -12.76 -2.84 7.01
N PHE A 27 -13.06 -2.66 8.30
CA PHE A 27 -12.06 -2.75 9.36
C PHE A 27 -11.74 -4.23 9.61
N ARG A 28 -10.49 -4.62 9.40
CA ARG A 28 -9.95 -5.98 9.62
C ARG A 28 -9.04 -5.99 10.84
N GLU A 29 -8.38 -7.11 11.12
CA GLU A 29 -7.50 -7.24 12.29
C GLU A 29 -6.25 -6.36 12.23
N TYR A 30 -5.67 -6.16 11.03
CA TYR A 30 -4.36 -5.51 10.86
C TYR A 30 -4.35 -4.41 9.81
N ASP A 31 -5.42 -4.26 9.04
CA ASP A 31 -5.61 -3.24 8.02
C ASP A 31 -7.08 -2.90 7.82
N ALA A 32 -7.34 -1.98 6.90
CA ALA A 32 -8.71 -1.69 6.49
C ALA A 32 -8.84 -1.84 4.97
N ARG A 33 -9.95 -2.45 4.51
CA ARG A 33 -10.22 -2.65 3.09
C ARG A 33 -11.69 -2.52 2.75
N TRP A 34 -11.97 -1.81 1.66
CA TRP A 34 -13.31 -1.57 1.14
C TRP A 34 -13.35 -1.70 -0.38
N TRP A 35 -14.50 -2.10 -0.88
CA TRP A 35 -14.83 -1.89 -2.27
C TRP A 35 -15.15 -0.42 -2.48
N PHE A 36 -14.38 0.24 -3.36
CA PHE A 36 -14.55 1.68 -3.61
C PHE A 36 -15.28 1.92 -4.93
N ASN A 37 -14.76 1.39 -6.04
CA ASN A 37 -15.37 1.51 -7.37
C ASN A 37 -14.67 0.58 -8.36
N GLY A 38 -15.43 -0.20 -9.11
CA GLY A 38 -14.90 -1.08 -10.17
C GLY A 38 -15.60 -0.81 -11.49
N ILE A 39 -14.82 -0.54 -12.53
CA ILE A 39 -15.34 -0.35 -13.88
C ILE A 39 -16.08 -1.64 -14.31
N GLY A 40 -17.36 -1.47 -14.71
CA GLY A 40 -18.19 -2.59 -15.19
C GLY A 40 -18.67 -3.58 -14.13
N LYS A 41 -18.52 -3.25 -12.82
CA LYS A 41 -19.01 -4.08 -11.71
C LYS A 41 -20.19 -3.40 -11.03
N GLU A 42 -21.28 -4.15 -10.81
CA GLU A 42 -22.53 -3.67 -10.18
C GLU A 42 -22.44 -3.56 -8.65
N LYS A 43 -21.31 -3.87 -8.04
CA LYS A 43 -21.18 -3.81 -6.58
C LYS A 43 -21.21 -2.36 -6.09
N ALA A 44 -22.11 -2.06 -5.15
CA ALA A 44 -22.19 -0.74 -4.53
C ALA A 44 -20.92 -0.41 -3.73
N PRO A 45 -20.46 0.85 -3.75
CA PRO A 45 -19.32 1.29 -2.93
C PRO A 45 -19.55 1.05 -1.45
N GLU A 46 -18.49 0.71 -0.75
CA GLU A 46 -18.45 0.50 0.70
C GLU A 46 -17.78 1.67 1.45
N LEU A 47 -17.18 2.57 0.68
CA LEU A 47 -16.45 3.75 1.13
C LEU A 47 -16.58 4.86 0.08
N ASN A 48 -16.69 6.11 0.49
CA ASN A 48 -16.55 7.28 -0.37
C ASN A 48 -15.41 8.20 0.13
N LEU A 49 -15.08 9.25 -0.63
CA LEU A 49 -13.96 10.14 -0.27
C LEU A 49 -14.22 10.89 1.06
N THR A 50 -15.44 11.26 1.35
CA THR A 50 -15.80 11.86 2.65
C THR A 50 -15.63 10.87 3.80
N GLY A 51 -15.92 9.58 3.56
CA GLY A 51 -15.64 8.48 4.50
C GLY A 51 -14.15 8.26 4.72
N VAL A 52 -13.33 8.42 3.67
CA VAL A 52 -11.86 8.38 3.80
C VAL A 52 -11.34 9.54 4.63
N GLN A 53 -11.89 10.75 4.46
CA GLN A 53 -11.55 11.89 5.31
C GLN A 53 -11.92 11.61 6.78
N ALA A 54 -13.10 11.04 7.03
CA ALA A 54 -13.52 10.62 8.37
C ALA A 54 -12.57 9.56 8.97
N LEU A 55 -12.10 8.61 8.16
CA LEU A 55 -11.08 7.63 8.58
C LEU A 55 -9.78 8.32 8.99
N GLY A 56 -9.28 9.27 8.19
CA GLY A 56 -8.07 10.04 8.51
C GLY A 56 -8.18 10.82 9.81
N LEU A 57 -9.33 11.47 10.05
CA LEU A 57 -9.60 12.18 11.30
C LEU A 57 -9.72 11.21 12.49
N GLY A 58 -10.31 10.03 12.29
CA GLY A 58 -10.36 8.95 13.27
C GLY A 58 -8.96 8.43 13.63
N MET A 59 -8.07 8.26 12.65
CA MET A 59 -6.67 7.88 12.88
C MET A 59 -5.94 8.95 13.69
N ALA A 60 -6.07 10.23 13.33
CA ALA A 60 -5.49 11.33 14.11
C ALA A 60 -5.97 11.33 15.55
N THR A 61 -7.27 11.12 15.77
CA THR A 61 -7.86 11.00 17.12
C THR A 61 -7.22 9.86 17.89
N LEU A 62 -7.06 8.68 17.26
CA LEU A 62 -6.43 7.52 17.89
C LEU A 62 -4.94 7.75 18.20
N PHE A 63 -4.16 8.40 17.32
CA PHE A 63 -2.76 8.72 17.59
C PHE A 63 -2.61 9.58 18.86
N HIS A 64 -3.52 10.55 19.05
CA HIS A 64 -3.54 11.35 20.27
C HIS A 64 -3.95 10.54 21.51
N GLU A 65 -4.92 9.62 21.40
CA GLU A 65 -5.30 8.71 22.50
C GLU A 65 -4.14 7.80 22.89
N LEU A 66 -3.36 7.31 21.94
CA LEU A 66 -2.16 6.50 22.18
C LEU A 66 -0.97 7.30 22.73
N GLY A 67 -1.07 8.63 22.79
CA GLY A 67 0.02 9.50 23.25
C GLY A 67 1.23 9.52 22.34
N VAL A 68 1.06 9.17 21.05
CA VAL A 68 2.12 9.16 20.05
C VAL A 68 2.19 10.51 19.35
N GLU A 69 3.40 10.98 19.03
CA GLU A 69 3.58 12.20 18.26
C GLU A 69 2.86 12.07 16.90
N PRO A 70 1.96 13.00 16.53
CA PRO A 70 1.12 12.85 15.34
C PRO A 70 1.85 13.23 14.04
N LYS A 71 3.06 12.73 13.84
CA LYS A 71 3.81 12.78 12.58
C LYS A 71 3.56 11.51 11.79
N VAL A 72 3.07 11.65 10.57
CA VAL A 72 2.56 10.54 9.77
C VAL A 72 3.21 10.52 8.39
N VAL A 73 3.87 9.41 8.04
CA VAL A 73 4.28 9.16 6.65
C VAL A 73 3.10 8.59 5.89
N THR A 74 2.79 9.17 4.72
CA THR A 74 1.76 8.64 3.82
C THR A 74 2.31 8.34 2.43
N GLY A 75 1.82 7.26 1.84
CA GLY A 75 2.10 6.86 0.47
C GLY A 75 0.88 6.19 -0.18
N HIS A 76 0.99 5.86 -1.46
CA HIS A 76 -0.07 5.15 -2.19
C HIS A 76 0.51 4.23 -3.25
N ASP A 77 -0.19 3.14 -3.55
CA ASP A 77 0.10 2.23 -4.66
C ASP A 77 -0.37 2.80 -6.02
N PHE A 78 0.00 2.12 -7.10
CA PHE A 78 -0.38 2.52 -8.45
C PHE A 78 -1.75 1.96 -8.84
N ARG A 79 -2.80 2.62 -8.38
CA ARG A 79 -4.19 2.39 -8.80
C ARG A 79 -4.85 3.72 -9.13
N SER A 80 -5.83 3.73 -10.03
CA SER A 80 -6.51 4.96 -10.47
C SER A 80 -7.16 5.76 -9.32
N ILE A 81 -7.54 5.04 -8.25
CA ILE A 81 -8.25 5.61 -7.10
C ILE A 81 -7.33 5.92 -5.90
N SER A 82 -6.09 5.41 -5.87
CA SER A 82 -5.26 5.48 -4.66
C SER A 82 -4.80 6.91 -4.33
N GLN A 83 -4.44 7.70 -5.33
CA GLN A 83 -4.02 9.09 -5.09
C GLN A 83 -5.17 9.98 -4.56
N PRO A 84 -6.39 10.00 -5.15
CA PRO A 84 -7.53 10.72 -4.58
C PRO A 84 -7.86 10.28 -3.14
N ILE A 85 -7.83 8.98 -2.88
CA ILE A 85 -8.09 8.41 -1.55
C ILE A 85 -7.03 8.88 -0.56
N LYS A 86 -5.73 8.82 -0.91
CA LYS A 86 -4.67 9.35 -0.06
C LYS A 86 -4.88 10.84 0.26
N ASN A 87 -5.26 11.64 -0.73
CA ASN A 87 -5.50 13.07 -0.51
C ASN A 87 -6.66 13.32 0.46
N ALA A 88 -7.75 12.55 0.36
CA ALA A 88 -8.85 12.62 1.32
C ALA A 88 -8.42 12.17 2.73
N LEU A 89 -7.59 11.13 2.83
CA LEU A 89 -7.02 10.67 4.10
C LEU A 89 -6.14 11.75 4.75
N ILE A 90 -5.27 12.40 3.97
CA ILE A 90 -4.41 13.52 4.41
C ILE A 90 -5.26 14.67 4.95
N LEU A 91 -6.36 15.00 4.27
CA LEU A 91 -7.27 16.05 4.74
C LEU A 91 -7.82 15.74 6.13
N GLY A 92 -8.24 14.49 6.39
CA GLY A 92 -8.71 14.08 7.71
C GLY A 92 -7.59 14.08 8.77
N LEU A 93 -6.40 13.58 8.43
CA LEU A 93 -5.24 13.59 9.32
C LEU A 93 -4.85 15.02 9.72
N THR A 94 -4.78 15.94 8.77
CA THR A 94 -4.45 17.35 9.04
C THR A 94 -5.54 18.07 9.84
N GLN A 95 -6.82 17.75 9.60
CA GLN A 95 -7.94 18.23 10.40
C GLN A 95 -7.83 17.80 11.89
N GLY A 96 -7.24 16.64 12.15
CA GLY A 96 -6.92 16.13 13.48
C GLY A 96 -5.58 16.63 14.05
N GLY A 97 -4.90 17.60 13.38
CA GLY A 97 -3.66 18.21 13.86
C GLY A 97 -2.39 17.44 13.53
N CYS A 98 -2.45 16.44 12.64
CA CYS A 98 -1.25 15.69 12.26
C CYS A 98 -0.33 16.49 11.34
N GLU A 99 0.97 16.27 11.48
CA GLU A 99 2.00 16.64 10.50
C GLU A 99 2.18 15.47 9.51
N VAL A 100 1.75 15.65 8.27
CA VAL A 100 1.72 14.60 7.25
C VAL A 100 2.84 14.79 6.24
N MET A 101 3.70 13.79 6.14
CA MET A 101 4.80 13.69 5.18
C MET A 101 4.41 12.73 4.05
N ASP A 102 4.03 13.30 2.90
CA ASP A 102 3.57 12.56 1.73
C ASP A 102 4.76 12.15 0.84
N VAL A 103 5.08 10.86 0.80
CA VAL A 103 6.13 10.29 -0.05
C VAL A 103 5.64 9.91 -1.45
N GLY A 104 4.35 10.08 -1.73
CA GLY A 104 3.76 9.87 -3.06
C GLY A 104 3.53 8.43 -3.43
N LEU A 105 3.84 8.09 -4.70
CA LEU A 105 3.84 6.70 -5.16
C LEU A 105 4.91 5.91 -4.40
N ALA A 106 4.49 4.84 -3.75
CA ALA A 106 5.35 4.09 -2.84
C ALA A 106 5.00 2.60 -2.81
N LEU A 107 5.97 1.80 -2.41
CA LEU A 107 5.74 0.45 -1.91
C LEU A 107 5.38 0.48 -0.42
N SER A 108 4.64 -0.50 0.07
CA SER A 108 4.37 -0.63 1.52
C SER A 108 5.66 -0.69 2.34
N PRO A 109 6.67 -1.49 1.99
CA PRO A 109 7.96 -1.49 2.69
C PRO A 109 8.66 -0.12 2.68
N MET A 110 8.55 0.64 1.59
CA MET A 110 9.13 1.99 1.51
C MET A 110 8.45 2.96 2.50
N VAL A 111 7.12 2.88 2.67
CA VAL A 111 6.41 3.73 3.65
C VAL A 111 6.87 3.39 5.06
N TYR A 112 7.02 2.11 5.40
CA TYR A 112 7.53 1.69 6.72
C TYR A 112 8.98 2.11 6.95
N TRP A 113 9.85 1.95 5.95
CA TRP A 113 11.23 2.43 6.02
C TRP A 113 11.29 3.96 6.18
N SER A 114 10.42 4.68 5.49
CA SER A 114 10.37 6.15 5.55
C SER A 114 10.01 6.69 6.94
N GLN A 115 9.35 5.90 7.81
CA GLN A 115 9.14 6.29 9.20
C GLN A 115 10.47 6.52 9.95
N PHE A 116 11.49 5.71 9.64
CA PHE A 116 12.82 5.86 10.24
C PHE A 116 13.61 6.98 9.60
N GLU A 117 13.60 7.08 8.28
CA GLU A 117 14.31 8.12 7.53
C GLU A 117 13.79 9.53 7.86
N LEU A 118 12.48 9.69 8.08
CA LEU A 118 11.81 10.97 8.33
C LEU A 118 11.50 11.21 9.82
N ASP A 119 11.93 10.32 10.69
CA ASP A 119 11.63 10.34 12.13
C ASP A 119 10.15 10.59 12.44
N ALA A 120 9.29 9.77 11.84
CA ALA A 120 7.85 9.81 12.02
C ALA A 120 7.35 8.51 12.68
N PRO A 121 6.70 8.57 13.85
CA PRO A 121 6.23 7.35 14.52
C PRO A 121 5.02 6.71 13.86
N CYS A 122 4.25 7.46 13.06
CA CYS A 122 3.01 6.97 12.47
C CYS A 122 3.13 6.81 10.94
N CYS A 123 2.34 5.90 10.37
CA CYS A 123 2.25 5.73 8.92
C CYS A 123 0.84 5.38 8.45
N ALA A 124 0.58 5.67 7.18
CA ALA A 124 -0.63 5.30 6.46
C ALA A 124 -0.33 5.04 4.99
N MET A 125 -0.37 3.79 4.56
CA MET A 125 -0.20 3.38 3.16
C MET A 125 -1.55 3.08 2.53
N VAL A 126 -1.93 3.85 1.52
CA VAL A 126 -3.15 3.60 0.74
C VAL A 126 -2.87 2.56 -0.32
N THR A 127 -3.43 1.38 -0.15
CA THR A 127 -3.23 0.23 -1.04
C THR A 127 -4.34 -0.81 -0.87
N ALA A 128 -4.59 -1.57 -1.94
CA ALA A 128 -5.37 -2.80 -1.85
C ALA A 128 -4.49 -4.05 -1.96
N SER A 129 -3.13 -3.92 -1.90
CA SER A 129 -2.18 -5.03 -2.02
C SER A 129 -2.45 -5.86 -3.29
N HIS A 130 -2.64 -7.16 -3.17
CA HIS A 130 -2.93 -8.10 -4.26
C HIS A 130 -4.41 -8.16 -4.68
N ASN A 131 -5.30 -7.38 -4.09
CA ASN A 131 -6.71 -7.38 -4.48
C ASN A 131 -6.90 -6.88 -5.92
N GLU A 132 -7.96 -7.34 -6.57
CA GLU A 132 -8.35 -6.85 -7.90
C GLU A 132 -8.69 -5.35 -7.91
N ASN A 133 -8.73 -4.75 -9.10
CA ASN A 133 -9.15 -3.37 -9.26
C ASN A 133 -10.56 -3.13 -8.73
N GLY A 134 -10.76 -1.95 -8.11
CA GLY A 134 -11.98 -1.55 -7.42
C GLY A 134 -11.89 -1.63 -5.90
N TRP A 135 -10.99 -2.45 -5.37
CA TRP A 135 -10.67 -2.44 -3.95
C TRP A 135 -9.69 -1.33 -3.60
N THR A 136 -9.84 -0.80 -2.41
CA THR A 136 -8.90 0.08 -1.73
C THR A 136 -8.76 -0.31 -0.28
N GLY A 137 -7.75 0.23 0.38
CA GLY A 137 -7.56 0.05 1.80
C GLY A 137 -6.48 0.97 2.34
N VAL A 138 -6.23 0.85 3.63
CA VAL A 138 -5.16 1.55 4.32
C VAL A 138 -4.46 0.57 5.25
N LYS A 139 -3.15 0.41 5.07
CA LYS A 139 -2.25 -0.19 6.05
C LYS A 139 -1.74 0.93 6.93
N MET A 140 -1.80 0.78 8.24
CA MET A 140 -1.54 1.86 9.17
C MET A 140 -0.76 1.38 10.39
N GLY A 141 -0.06 2.31 11.03
CA GLY A 141 0.72 2.01 12.22
C GLY A 141 0.99 3.26 13.03
N ALA A 142 1.26 3.03 14.31
CA ALA A 142 1.75 4.02 15.24
C ALA A 142 2.91 3.44 16.05
N ASN A 143 3.79 4.31 16.55
CA ASN A 143 4.89 3.91 17.41
C ASN A 143 5.88 2.93 16.69
N LYS A 144 6.40 3.39 15.54
CA LYS A 144 7.33 2.62 14.67
C LYS A 144 8.21 1.62 15.43
N PRO A 145 8.40 0.40 14.97
CA PRO A 145 7.99 -0.13 13.66
C PRO A 145 6.62 -0.80 13.63
N LEU A 146 5.81 -0.64 14.65
CA LEU A 146 4.57 -1.38 14.83
C LEU A 146 3.49 -0.93 13.85
N THR A 147 2.83 -1.88 13.19
CA THR A 147 1.54 -1.70 12.52
C THR A 147 0.41 -1.90 13.51
N PHE A 148 -0.78 -1.41 13.19
CA PHE A 148 -1.96 -1.65 14.03
C PHE A 148 -2.27 -3.13 14.14
N GLY A 149 -2.62 -3.52 15.37
CA GLY A 149 -3.15 -4.83 15.70
C GLY A 149 -4.67 -4.77 15.93
N PRO A 150 -5.26 -5.89 16.38
CA PRO A 150 -6.70 -5.99 16.61
C PRO A 150 -7.26 -4.95 17.58
N GLU A 151 -6.48 -4.55 18.59
CA GLU A 151 -6.90 -3.56 19.59
C GLU A 151 -7.01 -2.16 18.98
N GLU A 152 -5.97 -1.69 18.28
CA GLU A 152 -5.96 -0.39 17.63
C GLU A 152 -7.00 -0.35 16.49
N MET A 153 -7.14 -1.42 15.70
CA MET A 153 -8.15 -1.51 14.65
C MET A 153 -9.57 -1.51 15.22
N GLY A 154 -9.80 -2.19 16.34
CA GLY A 154 -11.07 -2.17 17.05
C GLY A 154 -11.40 -0.76 17.57
N ARG A 155 -10.41 -0.10 18.19
CA ARG A 155 -10.59 1.27 18.71
C ARG A 155 -10.81 2.28 17.60
N LEU A 156 -10.07 2.19 16.49
CA LEU A 156 -10.27 3.04 15.31
C LEU A 156 -11.68 2.90 14.75
N LYS A 157 -12.17 1.65 14.63
CA LYS A 157 -13.55 1.39 14.21
C LYS A 157 -14.58 2.04 15.12
N GLU A 158 -14.41 1.96 16.44
CA GLU A 158 -15.29 2.61 17.42
C GLU A 158 -15.31 4.14 17.24
N ILE A 159 -14.13 4.76 17.12
CA ILE A 159 -14.00 6.21 16.91
C ILE A 159 -14.71 6.63 15.62
N VAL A 160 -14.40 5.96 14.50
CA VAL A 160 -14.94 6.33 13.19
C VAL A 160 -16.45 6.09 13.14
N MET A 161 -16.91 4.90 13.49
CA MET A 161 -18.33 4.56 13.43
C MET A 161 -19.18 5.25 14.50
N GLY A 162 -18.54 5.67 15.61
CA GLY A 162 -19.17 6.47 16.65
C GLY A 162 -19.26 7.96 16.31
N GLY A 163 -18.41 8.44 15.38
CA GLY A 163 -18.24 9.87 15.11
C GLY A 163 -17.53 10.61 16.25
N ALA A 164 -16.73 9.89 17.05
CA ALA A 164 -16.03 10.43 18.21
C ALA A 164 -14.72 11.13 17.81
N PHE A 165 -14.80 12.01 16.84
CA PHE A 165 -13.66 12.72 16.29
C PHE A 165 -13.22 13.89 17.16
N VAL A 166 -11.90 14.11 17.22
CA VAL A 166 -11.30 15.27 17.88
C VAL A 166 -10.52 16.08 16.83
N GLU A 167 -11.08 17.22 16.43
CA GLU A 167 -10.41 18.18 15.58
C GLU A 167 -9.36 18.95 16.38
N ARG A 168 -8.20 19.20 15.77
CA ARG A 168 -7.10 19.96 16.38
C ARG A 168 -6.45 20.88 15.36
N GLU A 169 -6.05 22.06 15.80
CA GLU A 169 -5.26 22.98 15.01
C GLU A 169 -3.82 22.49 14.85
N GLY A 170 -3.09 23.08 13.90
CA GLY A 170 -1.65 22.83 13.70
C GLY A 170 -1.32 21.74 12.68
N GLY A 171 -2.33 21.11 12.08
CA GLY A 171 -2.10 20.13 11.01
C GLY A 171 -1.35 20.72 9.82
N LYS A 172 -0.43 19.93 9.25
CA LYS A 172 0.43 20.33 8.14
C LYS A 172 0.58 19.18 7.15
N HIS A 173 0.85 19.53 5.91
CA HIS A 173 1.12 18.56 4.84
C HIS A 173 2.34 18.99 4.03
N TYR A 174 3.28 18.09 3.85
CA TYR A 174 4.50 18.27 3.06
C TYR A 174 4.64 17.16 2.04
N ARG A 175 4.96 17.52 0.82
CA ARG A 175 5.45 16.59 -0.19
C ARG A 175 6.94 16.34 0.05
N ILE A 176 7.33 15.07 0.19
CA ILE A 176 8.74 14.69 0.38
C ILE A 176 9.30 14.20 -0.95
N GLU A 177 10.35 14.88 -1.42
CA GLU A 177 11.03 14.52 -2.68
C GLU A 177 12.29 13.69 -2.41
N GLY A 178 12.73 12.92 -3.42
CA GLY A 178 13.97 12.13 -3.38
C GLY A 178 13.93 10.89 -2.48
N ILE A 179 12.79 10.58 -1.89
CA ILE A 179 12.68 9.46 -0.94
C ILE A 179 12.78 8.10 -1.64
N ARG A 180 12.32 8.01 -2.91
CA ARG A 180 12.43 6.81 -3.73
C ARG A 180 13.90 6.41 -3.94
N GLU A 181 14.72 7.36 -4.34
CA GLU A 181 16.15 7.16 -4.60
C GLU A 181 16.90 6.75 -3.34
N LYS A 182 16.58 7.37 -2.21
CA LYS A 182 17.13 7.00 -0.90
C LYS A 182 16.73 5.59 -0.49
N TYR A 183 15.47 5.20 -0.72
CA TYR A 183 14.99 3.85 -0.42
C TYR A 183 15.71 2.80 -1.28
N ILE A 184 15.83 3.03 -2.59
CA ILE A 184 16.56 2.14 -3.51
C ILE A 184 18.03 2.00 -3.07
N ALA A 185 18.68 3.10 -2.73
CA ALA A 185 20.05 3.08 -2.22
C ALA A 185 20.16 2.28 -0.91
N SER A 186 19.22 2.47 0.01
CA SER A 186 19.18 1.77 1.30
C SER A 186 19.02 0.26 1.15
N VAL A 187 18.12 -0.22 0.27
CA VAL A 187 17.93 -1.67 0.06
C VAL A 187 19.09 -2.32 -0.69
N ALA A 188 19.87 -1.56 -1.43
CA ALA A 188 21.06 -2.04 -2.13
C ALA A 188 22.31 -1.98 -1.24
N ASP A 189 22.28 -1.21 -0.14
CA ASP A 189 23.45 -1.04 0.72
C ASP A 189 23.89 -2.36 1.35
N GLY A 190 25.19 -2.64 1.27
CA GLY A 190 25.80 -3.86 1.80
C GLY A 190 25.53 -5.13 0.99
N VAL A 191 24.67 -5.11 -0.04
CA VAL A 191 24.44 -6.28 -0.90
C VAL A 191 25.64 -6.46 -1.83
N LYS A 192 26.25 -7.67 -1.77
CA LYS A 192 27.39 -8.05 -2.65
C LYS A 192 27.11 -9.40 -3.27
N LEU A 193 26.76 -9.40 -4.54
CA LEU A 193 26.64 -10.63 -5.31
C LEU A 193 28.04 -11.14 -5.67
N SER A 194 28.26 -12.45 -5.50
CA SER A 194 29.54 -13.10 -5.89
C SER A 194 29.77 -13.12 -7.41
N ARG A 195 28.70 -13.03 -8.17
CA ARG A 195 28.65 -12.80 -9.62
C ARG A 195 27.38 -12.07 -9.99
N PRO A 196 27.30 -11.42 -11.15
CA PRO A 196 26.03 -10.94 -11.64
C PRO A 196 25.03 -12.10 -11.79
N LEU A 197 23.81 -11.90 -11.26
CA LEU A 197 22.69 -12.82 -11.47
C LEU A 197 21.78 -12.23 -12.54
N ARG A 198 21.34 -13.06 -13.48
CA ARG A 198 20.29 -12.69 -14.42
C ARG A 198 18.94 -12.92 -13.76
N VAL A 199 18.20 -11.82 -13.52
CA VAL A 199 16.98 -11.81 -12.73
C VAL A 199 15.81 -11.34 -13.58
N ILE A 200 14.74 -12.13 -13.65
CA ILE A 200 13.44 -11.64 -14.14
C ILE A 200 12.80 -10.85 -13.02
N ALA A 201 12.52 -9.56 -13.23
CA ALA A 201 11.70 -8.75 -12.33
C ALA A 201 10.28 -8.74 -12.88
N ALA A 202 9.37 -9.47 -12.25
CA ALA A 202 7.98 -9.58 -12.67
C ALA A 202 7.08 -8.72 -11.77
N CYS A 203 6.44 -7.69 -12.34
CA CYS A 203 5.72 -6.68 -11.56
C CYS A 203 4.21 -6.61 -11.86
N GLY A 204 3.69 -7.41 -12.80
CA GLY A 204 2.26 -7.45 -13.16
C GLY A 204 1.65 -6.08 -13.44
N ASN A 205 2.44 -5.14 -13.99
CA ASN A 205 2.06 -3.75 -14.23
C ASN A 205 1.72 -2.93 -12.95
N GLY A 206 2.01 -3.49 -11.76
CA GLY A 206 1.79 -2.87 -10.46
C GLY A 206 2.89 -1.91 -10.03
N THR A 207 2.77 -1.38 -8.82
CA THR A 207 3.66 -0.35 -8.24
C THR A 207 5.14 -0.77 -8.25
N ALA A 208 5.42 -2.05 -8.04
CA ALA A 208 6.79 -2.58 -7.99
C ALA A 208 7.57 -2.32 -9.29
N GLY A 209 6.90 -2.17 -10.44
CA GLY A 209 7.54 -1.83 -11.71
C GLY A 209 8.32 -0.53 -11.69
N ALA A 210 7.93 0.42 -10.83
CA ALA A 210 8.63 1.69 -10.65
C ALA A 210 9.82 1.61 -9.68
N PHE A 211 10.08 0.47 -9.05
CA PHE A 211 11.08 0.33 -7.98
C PHE A 211 11.99 -0.90 -8.17
N ALA A 212 11.41 -2.07 -8.35
CA ALA A 212 12.13 -3.34 -8.32
C ALA A 212 13.26 -3.44 -9.37
N PRO A 213 13.07 -3.06 -10.65
CA PRO A 213 14.15 -3.12 -11.63
C PRO A 213 15.37 -2.30 -11.21
N ASP A 214 15.15 -1.08 -10.73
CA ASP A 214 16.24 -0.18 -10.31
C ASP A 214 16.91 -0.67 -9.04
N ALA A 215 16.15 -1.18 -8.06
CA ALA A 215 16.69 -1.76 -6.84
C ALA A 215 17.58 -2.99 -7.14
N LEU A 216 17.12 -3.90 -7.97
CA LEU A 216 17.88 -5.10 -8.36
C LEU A 216 19.14 -4.74 -9.15
N ARG A 217 19.08 -3.75 -10.05
CA ARG A 217 20.27 -3.24 -10.75
C ARG A 217 21.27 -2.59 -9.79
N ALA A 218 20.78 -1.83 -8.82
CA ALA A 218 21.63 -1.23 -7.79
C ALA A 218 22.35 -2.27 -6.94
N MET A 219 21.74 -3.46 -6.75
CA MET A 219 22.37 -4.63 -6.10
C MET A 219 23.37 -5.38 -6.99
N GLY A 220 23.48 -5.02 -8.28
CA GLY A 220 24.42 -5.63 -9.25
C GLY A 220 23.82 -6.77 -10.09
N ALA A 221 22.51 -6.90 -10.15
CA ALA A 221 21.84 -7.88 -11.02
C ALA A 221 21.76 -7.42 -12.49
N ASP A 222 21.80 -8.41 -13.42
CA ASP A 222 21.40 -8.25 -14.82
C ASP A 222 19.89 -8.47 -14.92
N VAL A 223 19.11 -7.37 -15.05
CA VAL A 223 17.65 -7.39 -14.87
C VAL A 223 16.93 -7.43 -16.21
N ILE A 224 16.08 -8.44 -16.37
CA ILE A 224 15.08 -8.55 -17.42
C ILE A 224 13.74 -8.13 -16.85
N GLU A 225 13.16 -7.08 -17.39
CA GLU A 225 11.89 -6.55 -16.96
C GLU A 225 10.72 -7.33 -17.56
N MET A 226 9.81 -7.78 -16.73
CA MET A 226 8.58 -8.46 -17.09
C MET A 226 7.39 -7.71 -16.50
N ASP A 227 6.59 -7.08 -17.38
CA ASP A 227 5.40 -6.31 -17.00
C ASP A 227 5.69 -5.22 -15.94
N CYS A 228 6.84 -4.51 -16.09
CA CYS A 228 7.28 -3.44 -15.20
C CYS A 228 6.73 -2.06 -15.58
N ASN A 229 6.19 -1.88 -16.79
CA ASN A 229 5.49 -0.65 -17.13
C ASN A 229 4.22 -0.52 -16.28
N LEU A 230 4.04 0.64 -15.65
CA LEU A 230 2.86 0.90 -14.85
C LEU A 230 1.60 0.95 -15.72
N ASP A 231 0.64 0.07 -15.46
CA ASP A 231 -0.67 0.08 -16.11
C ASP A 231 -1.76 -0.26 -15.08
N MET A 232 -2.57 0.74 -14.73
CA MET A 232 -3.60 0.60 -13.69
C MET A 232 -4.74 -0.36 -14.08
N THR A 233 -4.79 -0.85 -15.31
CA THR A 233 -5.79 -1.83 -15.75
C THR A 233 -5.37 -3.27 -15.45
N PHE A 234 -4.08 -3.51 -15.16
CA PHE A 234 -3.48 -4.84 -14.98
C PHE A 234 -3.84 -5.80 -16.14
N PRO A 235 -3.39 -5.48 -17.37
CA PRO A 235 -3.99 -6.05 -18.59
C PRO A 235 -3.73 -7.55 -18.80
N LYS A 236 -2.73 -8.13 -18.15
CA LYS A 236 -2.39 -9.55 -18.31
C LYS A 236 -2.95 -10.40 -17.17
N TYR A 237 -2.64 -10.03 -15.95
CA TYR A 237 -3.08 -10.67 -14.72
C TYR A 237 -3.02 -9.66 -13.56
N ASN A 238 -3.72 -9.94 -12.49
CA ASN A 238 -3.59 -9.16 -11.28
C ASN A 238 -2.20 -9.37 -10.67
N PRO A 239 -1.46 -8.32 -10.23
CA PRO A 239 -0.14 -8.48 -9.63
C PRO A 239 -0.26 -9.20 -8.27
N ASN A 240 -0.18 -10.51 -8.32
CA ASN A 240 -0.24 -11.41 -7.17
C ASN A 240 0.71 -12.59 -7.39
N PRO A 241 1.88 -12.62 -6.75
CA PRO A 241 2.86 -13.69 -6.92
C PRO A 241 2.47 -15.03 -6.28
N GLU A 242 1.29 -15.12 -5.68
CA GLU A 242 0.67 -16.38 -5.24
C GLU A 242 -0.29 -16.95 -6.32
N ASP A 243 -0.57 -16.18 -7.38
CA ASP A 243 -1.43 -16.59 -8.46
C ASP A 243 -0.66 -17.45 -9.47
N SER A 244 -1.22 -18.61 -9.81
CA SER A 244 -0.62 -19.54 -10.75
C SER A 244 -0.37 -18.95 -12.13
N GLU A 245 -1.21 -18.02 -12.59
CA GLU A 245 -1.04 -17.38 -13.90
C GLU A 245 0.25 -16.54 -13.95
N MET A 246 0.51 -15.75 -12.91
CA MET A 246 1.75 -14.98 -12.78
C MET A 246 2.97 -15.89 -12.63
N LEU A 247 2.88 -16.91 -11.76
CA LEU A 247 3.98 -17.85 -11.52
C LEU A 247 4.35 -18.64 -12.77
N HIS A 248 3.37 -19.16 -13.53
CA HIS A 248 3.61 -19.86 -14.79
C HIS A 248 4.25 -18.94 -15.84
N ALA A 249 3.83 -17.67 -15.93
CA ALA A 249 4.45 -16.70 -16.80
C ALA A 249 5.91 -16.42 -16.43
N MET A 250 6.22 -16.30 -15.13
CA MET A 250 7.59 -16.18 -14.61
C MET A 250 8.44 -17.41 -14.96
N ALA A 251 7.89 -18.62 -14.78
CA ALA A 251 8.57 -19.88 -15.11
C ALA A 251 8.89 -20.01 -16.59
N ALA A 252 7.99 -19.56 -17.46
CA ALA A 252 8.23 -19.51 -18.90
C ALA A 252 9.35 -18.52 -19.24
N ALA A 253 9.33 -17.30 -18.66
CA ALA A 253 10.34 -16.28 -18.88
C ALA A 253 11.74 -16.74 -18.41
N VAL A 254 11.85 -17.42 -17.28
CA VAL A 254 13.13 -18.00 -16.80
C VAL A 254 13.71 -18.95 -17.84
N ARG A 255 12.92 -19.89 -18.37
CA ARG A 255 13.37 -20.86 -19.38
C ARG A 255 13.75 -20.20 -20.70
N GLU A 256 12.96 -19.21 -21.15
CA GLU A 256 13.18 -18.49 -22.39
C GLU A 256 14.49 -17.69 -22.37
N HIS A 257 14.73 -16.99 -21.27
CA HIS A 257 15.88 -16.09 -21.14
C HIS A 257 17.11 -16.72 -20.47
N GLY A 258 17.00 -17.95 -19.97
CA GLY A 258 18.06 -18.61 -19.21
C GLY A 258 18.42 -17.80 -17.96
N ALA A 259 17.42 -17.30 -17.25
CA ALA A 259 17.63 -16.51 -16.05
C ALA A 259 18.01 -17.40 -14.85
N ASP A 260 18.74 -16.81 -13.89
CA ASP A 260 19.11 -17.50 -12.66
C ASP A 260 17.92 -17.62 -11.68
N VAL A 261 17.01 -16.62 -11.74
CA VAL A 261 15.85 -16.54 -10.85
C VAL A 261 14.81 -15.58 -11.43
N ALA A 262 13.53 -15.79 -11.13
CA ALA A 262 12.50 -14.76 -11.27
C ALA A 262 11.94 -14.37 -9.91
N LEU A 263 11.78 -13.06 -9.72
CA LEU A 263 11.19 -12.45 -8.55
C LEU A 263 9.90 -11.73 -8.97
N GLY A 264 8.76 -12.19 -8.44
CA GLY A 264 7.44 -11.62 -8.71
C GLY A 264 6.94 -10.81 -7.52
N PHE A 265 6.39 -9.63 -7.78
CA PHE A 265 5.95 -8.70 -6.73
C PHE A 265 4.46 -8.45 -6.82
N ASP A 266 3.79 -8.31 -5.68
CA ASP A 266 2.38 -7.94 -5.64
C ASP A 266 2.16 -6.43 -5.82
N GLY A 267 0.90 -6.00 -5.80
CA GLY A 267 0.49 -4.65 -6.20
C GLY A 267 1.14 -3.52 -5.41
N ASP A 268 1.53 -3.74 -4.16
CA ASP A 268 2.23 -2.77 -3.30
C ASP A 268 3.63 -3.23 -2.86
N GLY A 269 4.12 -4.34 -3.42
CA GLY A 269 5.50 -4.79 -3.33
C GLY A 269 5.95 -5.27 -1.95
N ASP A 270 5.04 -5.77 -1.11
CA ASP A 270 5.38 -6.36 0.17
C ASP A 270 5.39 -7.89 0.16
N ARG A 271 5.05 -8.51 -0.99
CA ARG A 271 5.17 -9.95 -1.23
C ARG A 271 6.07 -10.22 -2.41
N CYS A 272 6.82 -11.33 -2.31
CA CYS A 272 7.69 -11.79 -3.38
C CYS A 272 7.48 -13.27 -3.64
N GLY A 273 7.10 -13.62 -4.88
CA GLY A 273 7.14 -14.99 -5.40
C GLY A 273 8.47 -15.26 -6.06
N VAL A 274 8.94 -16.49 -5.98
CA VAL A 274 10.25 -16.90 -6.51
C VAL A 274 10.11 -18.10 -7.43
N VAL A 275 10.76 -18.04 -8.59
CA VAL A 275 10.91 -19.16 -9.51
C VAL A 275 12.41 -19.37 -9.75
N ASP A 276 12.89 -20.61 -9.62
CA ASP A 276 14.29 -20.94 -9.78
C ASP A 276 14.75 -20.98 -11.25
N ASN A 277 16.03 -21.24 -11.46
CA ASN A 277 16.65 -21.30 -12.80
C ASN A 277 16.17 -22.47 -13.67
N THR A 278 15.43 -23.42 -13.14
CA THR A 278 14.80 -24.51 -13.91
C THR A 278 13.37 -24.18 -14.29
N GLY A 279 12.83 -23.10 -13.75
CA GLY A 279 11.44 -22.70 -13.87
C GLY A 279 10.52 -23.45 -12.90
N GLU A 280 11.06 -23.94 -11.76
CA GLU A 280 10.29 -24.48 -10.64
C GLU A 280 9.90 -23.36 -9.68
N GLU A 281 8.64 -23.35 -9.29
CA GLU A 281 8.08 -22.38 -8.32
C GLU A 281 8.52 -22.77 -6.90
N ILE A 282 9.08 -21.80 -6.17
CA ILE A 282 9.47 -21.97 -4.78
C ILE A 282 8.38 -21.37 -3.89
N PHE A 283 7.64 -22.23 -3.18
CA PHE A 283 6.58 -21.79 -2.29
C PHE A 283 7.10 -20.94 -1.12
N ALA A 284 6.28 -20.00 -0.67
CA ALA A 284 6.65 -18.98 0.32
C ALA A 284 7.15 -19.58 1.67
N ASP A 285 6.61 -20.72 2.09
CA ASP A 285 7.07 -21.45 3.28
C ASP A 285 8.51 -21.98 3.13
N LYS A 286 8.89 -22.44 1.93
CA LYS A 286 10.26 -22.85 1.63
C LYS A 286 11.22 -21.64 1.59
N ILE A 287 10.78 -20.51 1.04
CA ILE A 287 11.59 -19.28 1.02
C ILE A 287 11.92 -18.84 2.45
N GLY A 288 10.93 -18.85 3.35
CA GLY A 288 11.13 -18.52 4.76
C GLY A 288 12.08 -19.46 5.51
N LEU A 289 12.30 -20.69 5.00
CA LEU A 289 13.29 -21.61 5.53
C LEU A 289 14.70 -21.41 4.97
N MET A 290 14.83 -20.74 3.81
CA MET A 290 16.11 -20.46 3.15
C MET A 290 16.78 -19.19 3.66
N LEU A 291 16.00 -18.24 4.19
CA LEU A 291 16.43 -16.96 4.75
C LEU A 291 16.77 -17.08 6.24
#